data_b5f56c07275efb4e413847005b73afa5
#
_entry.id   b5f56c07275efb4e413847005b73afa5
#
_cell.length_a   1.000
_cell.length_b   1.000
_cell.length_c   1.000
_cell.angle_alpha   90.00
_cell.angle_beta   90.00
_cell.angle_gamma   90.00
#
_symmetry.space_group_name_H-M   'P 1'
#
loop_
_entity.id
_entity.type
_entity.pdbx_description
1 polymer ?
#
loop_
_entity_poly.entity_id
_entity_poly.type
_entity_poly.pdbx_seq_one_letter_code
_entity_poly.pdbx_strand_id
1 'polypeptide(L)'
;VRVNEKDIVIDSLTIFNRLVFASERESTLEESLQYELTAMPMSLFNNEQMMRKANKAALGQYLKNVVDCNVTSSNPSSPLIIDGGWLLYQVTSFTGFETYGDIANEYIKLVPKPEQRKVIVVFDGYARSRKDHEHQRRIKAYCSDIAIKSTTVCTVPMKKLFSNSKNKHELIKLLSNVFTEHGIEVHVATDDADTMVASKALSLSFNEDVEVKAEDTDILCLLIHHFTENHNEIVMTTRNGSHSISKIVNALDANIKRILLFIIIS
;
A
#
# COMPACT_ATOMS: atom_id res chain seq x y z
N VAL A 1 -4.07 35.12 4.99
CA VAL A 1 -5.44 35.30 4.46
C VAL A 1 -5.54 36.67 3.83
N ARG A 2 -6.09 36.75 2.62
CA ARG A 2 -6.26 38.00 1.90
C ARG A 2 -7.67 38.56 2.14
N VAL A 3 -7.76 39.72 2.77
CA VAL A 3 -9.02 40.42 3.02
C VAL A 3 -8.91 41.83 2.47
N ASN A 4 -9.79 42.23 1.57
CA ASN A 4 -9.81 43.54 0.93
C ASN A 4 -8.43 43.96 0.35
N GLU A 5 -7.83 43.03 -0.43
CA GLU A 5 -6.50 43.19 -1.06
C GLU A 5 -5.31 43.27 -0.11
N LYS A 6 -5.50 43.17 1.19
CA LYS A 6 -4.42 43.13 2.19
C LYS A 6 -4.16 41.71 2.68
N ASP A 7 -2.91 41.31 2.68
CA ASP A 7 -2.50 40.07 3.29
C ASP A 7 -2.48 40.21 4.82
N ILE A 8 -3.37 39.49 5.49
CA ILE A 8 -3.42 39.40 6.94
C ILE A 8 -2.68 38.16 7.38
N VAL A 9 -1.61 38.33 8.12
CA VAL A 9 -0.91 37.24 8.78
C VAL A 9 -1.78 36.74 9.94
N ILE A 10 -2.19 35.48 9.87
CA ILE A 10 -2.95 34.85 10.95
C ILE A 10 -1.96 34.03 11.79
N ASP A 11 -1.80 34.46 13.04
CA ASP A 11 -1.07 33.71 14.05
C ASP A 11 -2.06 32.80 14.81
N SER A 12 -1.95 31.51 14.61
CA SER A 12 -2.84 30.50 15.21
C SER A 12 -2.77 30.49 16.73
N LEU A 13 -1.62 30.81 17.32
CA LEU A 13 -1.48 30.91 18.77
C LEU A 13 -2.26 32.10 19.33
N THR A 14 -2.20 33.24 18.67
CA THR A 14 -2.99 34.44 19.02
C THR A 14 -4.49 34.18 18.92
N ILE A 15 -4.94 33.46 17.86
CA ILE A 15 -6.34 33.09 17.72
C ILE A 15 -6.75 32.13 18.83
N PHE A 16 -5.95 31.09 19.09
CA PHE A 16 -6.22 30.15 20.18
C PHE A 16 -6.38 30.85 21.53
N ASN A 17 -5.42 31.72 21.89
CA ASN A 17 -5.48 32.48 23.14
C ASN A 17 -6.71 33.39 23.23
N ARG A 18 -7.13 34.00 22.10
CA ARG A 18 -8.36 34.80 22.04
C ARG A 18 -9.61 33.96 22.19
N LEU A 19 -9.65 32.75 21.61
CA LEU A 19 -10.76 31.81 21.76
C LEU A 19 -10.87 31.31 23.20
N VAL A 20 -9.75 30.95 23.84
CA VAL A 20 -9.74 30.56 25.27
C VAL A 20 -10.31 31.69 26.13
N PHE A 21 -9.88 32.93 25.89
CA PHE A 21 -10.37 34.09 26.67
C PHE A 21 -11.85 34.40 26.39
N ALA A 22 -12.32 34.20 25.15
CA ALA A 22 -13.71 34.44 24.79
C ALA A 22 -14.64 33.33 25.36
N SER A 23 -14.15 32.07 25.39
CA SER A 23 -14.93 30.92 25.90
C SER A 23 -15.23 31.00 27.39
N GLU A 24 -14.44 31.76 28.17
CA GLU A 24 -14.73 32.05 29.56
C GLU A 24 -15.98 32.92 29.74
N ARG A 25 -16.47 33.52 28.67
CA ARG A 25 -17.55 34.51 28.72
C ARG A 25 -18.85 34.07 28.00
N GLU A 26 -18.81 33.41 26.87
CA GLU A 26 -20.01 33.26 26.02
C GLU A 26 -20.15 31.94 25.24
N SER A 27 -19.10 31.13 25.07
CA SER A 27 -19.16 29.85 24.33
C SER A 27 -18.31 28.78 24.98
N THR A 28 -18.63 27.53 24.74
CA THR A 28 -17.78 26.43 25.18
C THR A 28 -16.54 26.31 24.28
N LEU A 29 -15.36 26.18 24.89
CA LEU A 29 -14.10 26.01 24.16
C LEU A 29 -14.16 24.82 23.19
N GLU A 30 -14.86 23.74 23.55
CA GLU A 30 -15.10 22.58 22.74
C GLU A 30 -15.79 22.91 21.40
N GLU A 31 -16.81 23.79 21.45
CA GLU A 31 -17.56 24.20 20.26
C GLU A 31 -16.66 25.01 19.28
N SER A 32 -15.84 25.89 19.84
CA SER A 32 -14.89 26.69 19.07
C SER A 32 -13.75 25.86 18.46
N LEU A 33 -13.31 24.79 19.13
CA LEU A 33 -12.24 23.90 18.68
C LEU A 33 -12.70 22.81 17.71
N GLN A 34 -13.98 22.74 17.37
CA GLN A 34 -14.49 21.87 16.30
C GLN A 34 -14.01 22.33 14.93
N TYR A 35 -13.53 23.55 14.80
CA TYR A 35 -13.06 24.14 13.55
C TYR A 35 -11.56 24.39 13.60
N GLU A 36 -10.92 24.26 12.44
CA GLU A 36 -9.51 24.60 12.30
C GLU A 36 -9.27 26.09 12.51
N LEU A 37 -8.27 26.43 13.32
CA LEU A 37 -7.91 27.83 13.63
C LEU A 37 -7.31 28.59 12.44
N THR A 38 -6.88 27.90 11.44
CA THR A 38 -6.26 28.45 10.22
C THR A 38 -6.57 27.56 9.03
N ALA A 39 -6.62 28.15 7.84
CA ALA A 39 -6.85 27.43 6.59
C ALA A 39 -5.71 26.43 6.26
N MET A 40 -4.53 26.60 6.86
CA MET A 40 -3.36 25.75 6.66
C MET A 40 -2.70 25.46 8.01
N PRO A 41 -3.28 24.53 8.82
CA PRO A 41 -2.74 24.22 10.13
C PRO A 41 -1.34 23.59 10.00
N MET A 42 -0.42 23.99 10.87
CA MET A 42 0.97 23.53 10.86
C MET A 42 1.11 22.01 11.12
N SER A 43 0.09 21.37 11.67
CA SER A 43 0.00 19.91 11.79
C SER A 43 -0.05 19.22 10.44
N LEU A 44 -0.75 19.81 9.46
CA LEU A 44 -0.97 19.25 8.13
C LEU A 44 -0.09 19.87 7.04
N PHE A 45 0.34 21.13 7.21
CA PHE A 45 1.11 21.87 6.21
C PHE A 45 2.50 22.26 6.73
N ASN A 46 3.45 22.39 5.84
CA ASN A 46 4.78 22.92 6.11
C ASN A 46 4.82 24.44 5.92
N ASN A 47 5.98 25.08 6.17
CA ASN A 47 6.16 26.53 6.01
C ASN A 47 5.99 27.03 4.56
N GLU A 48 6.05 26.12 3.59
CA GLU A 48 5.85 26.40 2.15
C GLU A 48 4.39 26.20 1.72
N GLN A 49 3.48 26.01 2.69
CA GLN A 49 2.05 25.76 2.47
C GLN A 49 1.78 24.43 1.68
N MET A 50 2.74 23.53 1.68
CA MET A 50 2.59 22.21 1.10
C MET A 50 2.16 21.23 2.18
N MET A 51 1.27 20.31 1.83
CA MET A 51 0.89 19.23 2.74
C MET A 51 2.11 18.41 3.19
N ARG A 52 2.20 18.18 4.50
CA ARG A 52 3.24 17.30 5.05
C ARG A 52 3.02 15.88 4.54
N LYS A 53 4.10 15.26 4.07
CA LYS A 53 4.04 13.84 3.70
C LYS A 53 3.98 12.99 4.96
N ALA A 54 3.00 12.09 5.03
CA ALA A 54 2.92 11.11 6.10
C ALA A 54 4.15 10.18 6.07
N ASN A 55 4.70 9.88 7.24
CA ASN A 55 5.76 8.88 7.35
C ASN A 55 5.13 7.48 7.48
N LYS A 56 4.65 6.94 6.35
CA LYS A 56 3.99 5.64 6.29
C LYS A 56 4.87 4.50 6.82
N ALA A 57 6.19 4.57 6.61
CA ALA A 57 7.12 3.57 7.13
C ALA A 57 7.15 3.55 8.66
N ALA A 58 7.18 4.72 9.30
CA ALA A 58 7.12 4.81 10.76
C ALA A 58 5.77 4.32 11.31
N LEU A 59 4.66 4.61 10.63
CA LEU A 59 3.34 4.09 10.97
C LEU A 59 3.33 2.56 10.89
N GLY A 60 3.80 1.97 9.78
CA GLY A 60 3.86 0.52 9.63
C GLY A 60 4.70 -0.15 10.71
N GLN A 61 5.81 0.46 11.10
CA GLN A 61 6.65 -0.05 12.18
C GLN A 61 5.97 0.09 13.55
N TYR A 62 5.30 1.20 13.82
CA TYR A 62 4.51 1.37 15.04
C TYR A 62 3.42 0.29 15.17
N LEU A 63 2.63 0.07 14.11
CA LEU A 63 1.56 -0.93 14.12
C LEU A 63 2.07 -2.35 14.37
N LYS A 64 3.22 -2.71 13.81
CA LYS A 64 3.87 -4.02 14.02
C LYS A 64 4.48 -4.18 15.42
N ASN A 65 4.76 -3.08 16.10
CA ASN A 65 5.38 -3.06 17.44
C ASN A 65 4.39 -2.77 18.58
N VAL A 66 3.13 -2.46 18.28
CA VAL A 66 2.12 -2.11 19.29
C VAL A 66 1.84 -3.27 20.25
N VAL A 67 2.06 -4.50 19.78
CA VAL A 67 1.96 -5.75 20.52
C VAL A 67 2.94 -6.75 19.92
N ASP A 68 3.29 -7.81 20.64
CA ASP A 68 3.98 -8.95 20.03
C ASP A 68 3.02 -9.69 19.08
N CYS A 69 2.91 -9.13 17.86
CA CYS A 69 2.08 -9.67 16.80
C CYS A 69 2.82 -10.70 15.93
N ASN A 70 4.10 -10.97 16.24
CA ASN A 70 4.87 -11.93 15.48
C ASN A 70 4.27 -13.34 15.59
N VAL A 71 4.25 -14.03 14.47
CA VAL A 71 3.85 -15.43 14.37
C VAL A 71 4.92 -16.21 13.63
N THR A 72 5.16 -17.44 14.05
CA THR A 72 6.24 -18.27 13.49
C THR A 72 5.96 -18.72 12.07
N SER A 73 4.70 -18.95 11.73
CA SER A 73 4.24 -19.26 10.37
C SER A 73 2.70 -19.18 10.30
N SER A 74 2.18 -18.89 9.10
CA SER A 74 0.79 -19.16 8.76
C SER A 74 0.58 -20.68 8.56
N ASN A 75 -0.65 -21.15 8.63
CA ASN A 75 -0.96 -22.51 8.24
C ASN A 75 -0.58 -22.73 6.75
N PRO A 76 0.26 -23.73 6.43
CA PRO A 76 0.72 -23.96 5.06
C PRO A 76 -0.40 -24.22 4.04
N SER A 77 -1.57 -24.64 4.49
CA SER A 77 -2.73 -24.92 3.63
C SER A 77 -3.65 -23.72 3.43
N SER A 78 -3.49 -22.65 4.24
CA SER A 78 -4.33 -21.44 4.11
C SER A 78 -4.15 -20.77 2.75
N PRO A 79 -5.19 -20.18 2.17
CA PRO A 79 -5.05 -19.34 0.97
C PRO A 79 -3.97 -18.30 1.11
N LEU A 80 -3.21 -18.11 0.04
CA LEU A 80 -2.14 -17.13 -0.04
C LEU A 80 -2.51 -16.06 -1.05
N ILE A 81 -2.52 -14.81 -0.61
CA ILE A 81 -2.66 -13.65 -1.49
C ILE A 81 -1.30 -12.95 -1.57
N ILE A 82 -0.86 -12.69 -2.78
CA ILE A 82 0.45 -12.06 -3.05
C ILE A 82 0.20 -10.70 -3.72
N ASP A 83 0.76 -9.65 -3.13
CA ASP A 83 0.91 -8.37 -3.80
C ASP A 83 1.88 -8.53 -4.98
N GLY A 84 1.37 -8.32 -6.19
CA GLY A 84 2.15 -8.42 -7.42
C GLY A 84 3.25 -7.36 -7.50
N GLY A 85 3.02 -6.18 -6.91
CA GLY A 85 4.04 -5.15 -6.78
C GLY A 85 5.24 -5.64 -5.97
N TRP A 86 5.00 -6.24 -4.81
CA TRP A 86 6.03 -6.88 -3.99
C TRP A 86 6.70 -8.04 -4.73
N LEU A 87 5.92 -8.91 -5.40
CA LEU A 87 6.43 -10.08 -6.11
C LEU A 87 7.42 -9.71 -7.21
N LEU A 88 7.14 -8.66 -7.99
CA LEU A 88 8.01 -8.20 -9.07
C LEU A 88 9.43 -7.87 -8.61
N TYR A 89 9.62 -7.47 -7.36
CA TYR A 89 10.93 -7.14 -6.79
C TYR A 89 11.61 -8.31 -6.08
N GLN A 90 11.03 -9.53 -6.08
CA GLN A 90 11.68 -10.72 -5.52
C GLN A 90 12.76 -11.26 -6.45
N VAL A 91 12.59 -11.14 -7.77
CA VAL A 91 13.67 -11.38 -8.73
C VAL A 91 14.52 -10.12 -8.79
N THR A 92 15.69 -10.14 -8.15
CA THR A 92 16.51 -8.93 -7.95
C THR A 92 17.29 -8.50 -9.18
N SER A 93 17.49 -9.39 -10.14
CA SER A 93 18.23 -9.13 -11.39
C SER A 93 17.70 -9.99 -12.54
N PHE A 94 17.70 -9.44 -13.74
CA PHE A 94 17.45 -10.17 -14.97
C PHE A 94 18.74 -10.61 -15.68
N THR A 95 19.89 -10.42 -15.04
CA THR A 95 21.18 -10.84 -15.57
C THR A 95 21.28 -12.37 -15.55
N GLY A 96 21.68 -12.96 -16.68
CA GLY A 96 21.82 -14.42 -16.79
C GLY A 96 20.61 -15.14 -17.36
N PHE A 97 19.47 -14.44 -17.57
CA PHE A 97 18.33 -14.98 -18.30
C PHE A 97 18.45 -14.63 -19.79
N GLU A 98 18.17 -15.59 -20.65
CA GLU A 98 18.21 -15.39 -22.11
C GLU A 98 16.95 -14.70 -22.60
N THR A 99 15.79 -15.11 -22.09
CA THR A 99 14.49 -14.63 -22.53
C THR A 99 13.63 -14.15 -21.36
N TYR A 100 12.57 -13.42 -21.67
CA TYR A 100 11.55 -13.08 -20.66
C TYR A 100 10.73 -14.30 -20.23
N GLY A 101 10.70 -15.39 -21.02
CA GLY A 101 10.13 -16.66 -20.60
C GLY A 101 10.91 -17.30 -19.44
N ASP A 102 12.25 -17.24 -19.50
CA ASP A 102 13.09 -17.73 -18.40
C ASP A 102 12.84 -16.94 -17.12
N ILE A 103 12.69 -15.62 -17.23
CA ILE A 103 12.34 -14.75 -16.11
C ILE A 103 10.97 -15.14 -15.55
N ALA A 104 9.96 -15.36 -16.40
CA ALA A 104 8.63 -15.76 -15.96
C ALA A 104 8.66 -17.11 -15.21
N ASN A 105 9.45 -18.08 -15.70
CA ASN A 105 9.66 -19.35 -15.01
C ASN A 105 10.35 -19.18 -13.65
N GLU A 106 11.20 -18.17 -13.48
CA GLU A 106 11.80 -17.87 -12.18
C GLU A 106 10.76 -17.34 -11.19
N TYR A 107 9.82 -16.50 -11.63
CA TYR A 107 8.72 -16.04 -10.80
C TYR A 107 7.79 -17.18 -10.35
N ILE A 108 7.55 -18.19 -11.22
CA ILE A 108 6.78 -19.38 -10.85
C ILE A 108 7.41 -20.13 -9.68
N LYS A 109 8.74 -20.24 -9.62
CA LYS A 109 9.43 -20.92 -8.51
C LYS A 109 9.26 -20.23 -7.16
N LEU A 110 8.95 -18.92 -7.16
CA LEU A 110 8.74 -18.12 -5.94
C LEU A 110 7.35 -18.32 -5.33
N VAL A 111 6.43 -18.90 -6.10
CA VAL A 111 5.03 -19.06 -5.72
C VAL A 111 4.77 -20.53 -5.37
N PRO A 112 4.09 -20.83 -4.25
CA PRO A 112 3.69 -22.21 -3.93
C PRO A 112 2.85 -22.83 -5.04
N LYS A 113 2.97 -24.13 -5.20
CA LYS A 113 2.17 -24.87 -6.20
C LYS A 113 0.69 -24.88 -5.80
N PRO A 114 -0.24 -24.73 -6.78
CA PRO A 114 -1.69 -24.72 -6.52
C PRO A 114 -2.22 -25.97 -5.83
N GLU A 115 -1.55 -27.13 -6.02
CA GLU A 115 -1.92 -28.38 -5.37
C GLU A 115 -1.66 -28.35 -3.86
N GLN A 116 -0.80 -27.48 -3.38
CA GLN A 116 -0.45 -27.34 -1.96
C GLN A 116 -1.36 -26.37 -1.23
N ARG A 117 -1.73 -25.27 -1.89
CA ARG A 117 -2.60 -24.23 -1.33
C ARG A 117 -3.17 -23.34 -2.45
N LYS A 118 -4.33 -22.73 -2.20
CA LYS A 118 -4.88 -21.71 -3.10
C LYS A 118 -3.96 -20.49 -3.12
N VAL A 119 -3.55 -20.05 -4.32
CA VAL A 119 -2.71 -18.87 -4.50
C VAL A 119 -3.42 -17.87 -5.40
N ILE A 120 -3.45 -16.62 -4.97
CA ILE A 120 -4.00 -15.46 -5.69
C ILE A 120 -2.92 -14.40 -5.79
N VAL A 121 -2.60 -13.97 -7.01
CA VAL A 121 -1.66 -12.86 -7.25
C VAL A 121 -2.44 -11.66 -7.76
N VAL A 122 -2.23 -10.50 -7.16
CA VAL A 122 -2.90 -9.25 -7.55
C VAL A 122 -1.87 -8.25 -8.03
N PHE A 123 -1.95 -7.85 -9.29
CA PHE A 123 -1.09 -6.83 -9.89
C PHE A 123 -1.80 -5.49 -10.02
N ASP A 124 -1.03 -4.39 -9.98
CA ASP A 124 -1.52 -3.07 -10.37
C ASP A 124 -1.88 -3.01 -11.85
N GLY A 125 -3.02 -2.41 -12.16
CA GLY A 125 -3.39 -2.06 -13.52
C GLY A 125 -2.80 -0.71 -13.92
N TYR A 126 -2.13 -0.67 -15.06
CA TYR A 126 -1.49 0.55 -15.59
C TYR A 126 -2.37 1.31 -16.58
N ALA A 127 -3.70 1.19 -16.49
CA ALA A 127 -4.61 1.98 -17.30
C ALA A 127 -4.64 3.42 -16.78
N ARG A 128 -3.80 4.31 -17.34
CA ARG A 128 -3.79 5.78 -17.18
C ARG A 128 -4.04 6.27 -15.74
N SER A 129 -3.15 5.95 -14.81
CA SER A 129 -3.26 6.49 -13.46
C SER A 129 -2.69 7.91 -13.41
N ARG A 130 -3.28 8.77 -12.57
CA ARG A 130 -2.72 10.10 -12.24
C ARG A 130 -1.30 10.01 -11.64
N LYS A 131 -0.91 8.84 -11.14
CA LYS A 131 0.45 8.52 -10.65
C LYS A 131 1.51 8.52 -11.76
N ASP A 132 1.14 8.39 -13.05
CA ASP A 132 2.10 8.41 -14.16
C ASP A 132 2.86 9.72 -14.28
N HIS A 133 2.23 10.87 -13.98
CA HIS A 133 2.90 12.17 -14.02
C HIS A 133 3.97 12.32 -12.94
N GLU A 134 3.76 11.79 -11.75
CA GLU A 134 4.74 11.80 -10.66
C GLU A 134 5.89 10.81 -10.93
N HIS A 135 5.60 9.64 -11.49
CA HIS A 135 6.60 8.66 -11.89
C HIS A 135 7.49 9.17 -13.04
N GLN A 136 6.92 9.80 -14.06
CA GLN A 136 7.67 10.38 -15.18
C GLN A 136 8.65 11.46 -14.73
N ARG A 137 8.33 12.26 -13.70
CA ARG A 137 9.25 13.26 -13.13
C ARG A 137 10.47 12.65 -12.43
N ARG A 138 10.39 11.40 -11.96
CA ARG A 138 11.48 10.69 -11.24
C ARG A 138 12.37 9.87 -12.15
N ILE A 139 11.97 9.64 -13.41
CA ILE A 139 12.71 8.79 -14.35
C ILE A 139 13.90 9.55 -14.93
N LYS A 140 15.10 9.25 -14.44
CA LYS A 140 16.38 9.75 -14.98
C LYS A 140 16.92 8.91 -16.16
N ALA A 141 16.30 7.77 -16.46
CA ALA A 141 16.77 6.84 -17.51
C ALA A 141 15.62 6.49 -18.47
N TYR A 142 15.75 6.88 -19.72
CA TYR A 142 14.80 6.51 -20.77
C TYR A 142 14.99 5.02 -21.14
N CYS A 143 13.88 4.29 -21.18
CA CYS A 143 13.80 2.94 -21.76
C CYS A 143 12.75 2.95 -22.87
N SER A 144 13.12 2.48 -24.05
CA SER A 144 12.18 2.31 -25.16
C SER A 144 11.11 1.27 -24.85
N ASP A 145 9.96 1.37 -25.51
CA ASP A 145 8.91 0.37 -25.43
C ASP A 145 9.40 -0.95 -26.03
N ILE A 146 9.17 -2.05 -25.31
CA ILE A 146 9.58 -3.41 -25.70
C ILE A 146 8.33 -4.28 -25.78
N ALA A 147 8.16 -4.96 -26.90
CA ALA A 147 7.13 -6.00 -27.02
C ALA A 147 7.61 -7.27 -26.31
N ILE A 148 7.15 -7.47 -25.07
CA ILE A 148 7.59 -8.58 -24.21
C ILE A 148 6.74 -9.82 -24.52
N LYS A 149 7.42 -10.87 -25.01
CA LYS A 149 6.88 -12.22 -25.19
C LYS A 149 7.81 -13.22 -24.52
N SER A 150 7.37 -14.45 -24.28
CA SER A 150 8.21 -15.49 -23.69
C SER A 150 9.52 -15.71 -24.46
N THR A 151 9.49 -15.60 -25.79
CA THR A 151 10.65 -15.78 -26.69
C THR A 151 11.47 -14.50 -26.87
N THR A 152 11.05 -13.37 -26.34
CA THR A 152 11.80 -12.10 -26.48
C THR A 152 13.06 -12.16 -25.63
N VAL A 153 14.22 -11.87 -26.27
CA VAL A 153 15.52 -11.86 -25.60
C VAL A 153 15.59 -10.75 -24.56
N CYS A 154 16.05 -11.08 -23.36
CA CYS A 154 16.17 -10.14 -22.25
C CYS A 154 17.50 -9.38 -22.34
N THR A 155 17.48 -8.17 -22.91
CA THR A 155 18.68 -7.31 -23.05
C THR A 155 18.69 -6.13 -22.09
N VAL A 156 17.60 -5.90 -21.36
CA VAL A 156 17.43 -4.70 -20.53
C VAL A 156 17.45 -5.07 -19.05
N PRO A 157 18.28 -4.41 -18.22
CA PRO A 157 18.28 -4.64 -16.77
C PRO A 157 16.92 -4.30 -16.15
N MET A 158 16.53 -5.06 -15.10
CA MET A 158 15.24 -4.95 -14.40
C MET A 158 14.88 -3.50 -14.02
N LYS A 159 15.80 -2.76 -13.40
CA LYS A 159 15.57 -1.37 -12.97
C LYS A 159 15.22 -0.45 -14.13
N LYS A 160 15.88 -0.66 -15.28
CA LYS A 160 15.62 0.11 -16.49
C LYS A 160 14.31 -0.30 -17.15
N LEU A 161 13.98 -1.60 -17.16
CA LEU A 161 12.69 -2.10 -17.65
C LEU A 161 11.53 -1.51 -16.85
N PHE A 162 11.60 -1.56 -15.52
CA PHE A 162 10.54 -1.06 -14.62
C PHE A 162 10.44 0.46 -14.57
N SER A 163 11.41 1.21 -15.10
CA SER A 163 11.30 2.65 -15.27
C SER A 163 10.32 3.06 -16.37
N ASN A 164 9.94 2.13 -17.26
CA ASN A 164 8.92 2.33 -18.28
C ASN A 164 7.65 1.57 -17.89
N SER A 165 6.56 2.29 -17.66
CA SER A 165 5.27 1.73 -17.22
C SER A 165 4.68 0.74 -18.24
N LYS A 166 4.85 0.99 -19.54
CA LYS A 166 4.40 0.09 -20.61
C LYS A 166 5.16 -1.24 -20.58
N ASN A 167 6.48 -1.19 -20.43
CA ASN A 167 7.30 -2.40 -20.33
C ASN A 167 6.95 -3.22 -19.09
N LYS A 168 6.72 -2.53 -17.96
CA LYS A 168 6.26 -3.20 -16.73
C LYS A 168 4.90 -3.87 -16.95
N HIS A 169 3.98 -3.19 -17.63
CA HIS A 169 2.67 -3.74 -17.97
C HIS A 169 2.76 -4.95 -18.90
N GLU A 170 3.60 -4.92 -19.94
CA GLU A 170 3.79 -6.05 -20.83
C GLU A 170 4.41 -7.27 -20.10
N LEU A 171 5.33 -7.03 -19.15
CA LEU A 171 5.85 -8.11 -18.31
C LEU A 171 4.74 -8.69 -17.41
N ILE A 172 3.90 -7.86 -16.81
CA ILE A 172 2.77 -8.32 -15.99
C ILE A 172 1.81 -9.17 -16.83
N LYS A 173 1.53 -8.79 -18.07
CA LYS A 173 0.71 -9.62 -18.97
C LYS A 173 1.33 -11.00 -19.20
N LEU A 174 2.64 -11.04 -19.48
CA LEU A 174 3.35 -12.31 -19.64
C LEU A 174 3.25 -13.16 -18.38
N LEU A 175 3.55 -12.57 -17.21
CA LEU A 175 3.45 -13.25 -15.92
C LEU A 175 2.04 -13.75 -15.63
N SER A 176 1.02 -12.93 -15.91
CA SER A 176 -0.39 -13.30 -15.71
C SER A 176 -0.77 -14.54 -16.52
N ASN A 177 -0.34 -14.61 -17.79
CA ASN A 177 -0.58 -15.78 -18.63
C ASN A 177 0.12 -17.02 -18.08
N VAL A 178 1.42 -16.89 -17.77
CA VAL A 178 2.22 -18.02 -17.26
C VAL A 178 1.67 -18.51 -15.91
N PHE A 179 1.29 -17.62 -14.99
CA PHE A 179 0.68 -18.02 -13.72
C PHE A 179 -0.65 -18.73 -13.91
N THR A 180 -1.52 -18.22 -14.80
CA THR A 180 -2.80 -18.85 -15.12
C THR A 180 -2.62 -20.24 -15.73
N GLU A 181 -1.65 -20.41 -16.62
CA GLU A 181 -1.30 -21.73 -17.20
C GLU A 181 -0.84 -22.74 -16.13
N HIS A 182 -0.28 -22.25 -15.01
CA HIS A 182 0.13 -23.05 -13.86
C HIS A 182 -0.95 -23.17 -12.77
N GLY A 183 -2.19 -22.74 -13.06
CA GLY A 183 -3.31 -22.87 -12.13
C GLY A 183 -3.34 -21.85 -10.99
N ILE A 184 -2.55 -20.78 -11.06
CA ILE A 184 -2.53 -19.68 -10.11
C ILE A 184 -3.58 -18.65 -10.51
N GLU A 185 -4.44 -18.24 -9.56
CA GLU A 185 -5.44 -17.20 -9.78
C GLU A 185 -4.76 -15.83 -9.88
N VAL A 186 -4.97 -15.10 -10.98
CA VAL A 186 -4.36 -13.77 -11.18
C VAL A 186 -5.43 -12.71 -11.39
N HIS A 187 -5.27 -11.58 -10.70
CA HIS A 187 -6.07 -10.39 -10.90
C HIS A 187 -5.16 -9.21 -11.26
N VAL A 188 -5.65 -8.39 -12.18
CA VAL A 188 -5.04 -7.09 -12.48
C VAL A 188 -6.06 -6.03 -12.09
N ALA A 189 -5.74 -5.24 -11.08
CA ALA A 189 -6.62 -4.21 -10.56
C ALA A 189 -6.84 -3.11 -11.60
N THR A 190 -8.07 -2.63 -11.74
CA THR A 190 -8.37 -1.48 -12.62
C THR A 190 -7.90 -0.17 -12.00
N ASP A 191 -7.96 -0.08 -10.68
CA ASP A 191 -7.61 1.12 -9.91
C ASP A 191 -6.36 0.87 -9.06
N ASP A 192 -6.53 0.33 -7.85
CA ASP A 192 -5.48 0.16 -6.85
C ASP A 192 -5.40 -1.30 -6.39
N ALA A 193 -4.22 -1.91 -6.52
CA ALA A 193 -4.01 -3.30 -6.12
C ALA A 193 -4.12 -3.48 -4.60
N ASP A 194 -3.70 -2.50 -3.81
CA ASP A 194 -3.70 -2.58 -2.35
C ASP A 194 -5.11 -2.83 -1.81
N THR A 195 -6.09 -2.10 -2.33
CA THR A 195 -7.51 -2.27 -2.00
C THR A 195 -8.02 -3.65 -2.41
N MET A 196 -7.61 -4.15 -3.58
CA MET A 196 -8.01 -5.48 -4.05
C MET A 196 -7.39 -6.60 -3.23
N VAL A 197 -6.10 -6.50 -2.86
CA VAL A 197 -5.41 -7.45 -1.97
C VAL A 197 -6.13 -7.51 -0.63
N ALA A 198 -6.39 -6.37 0.00
CA ALA A 198 -7.07 -6.31 1.29
C ALA A 198 -8.50 -6.86 1.21
N SER A 199 -9.28 -6.48 0.19
CA SER A 199 -10.66 -6.96 -0.02
C SER A 199 -10.73 -8.47 -0.22
N LYS A 200 -9.82 -9.05 -1.02
CA LYS A 200 -9.73 -10.50 -1.22
C LYS A 200 -9.37 -11.23 0.07
N ALA A 201 -8.41 -10.72 0.84
CA ALA A 201 -8.00 -11.30 2.11
C ALA A 201 -9.16 -11.31 3.12
N LEU A 202 -9.83 -10.18 3.29
CA LEU A 202 -10.99 -10.06 4.17
C LEU A 202 -12.15 -10.96 3.72
N SER A 203 -12.41 -11.05 2.42
CA SER A 203 -13.48 -11.92 1.90
C SER A 203 -13.22 -13.40 2.17
N LEU A 204 -11.98 -13.88 2.00
CA LEU A 204 -11.62 -15.27 2.28
C LEU A 204 -11.58 -15.57 3.77
N SER A 205 -11.18 -14.58 4.59
CA SER A 205 -11.05 -14.76 6.04
C SER A 205 -12.38 -14.95 6.77
N PHE A 206 -13.52 -14.77 6.14
CA PHE A 206 -14.80 -15.19 6.71
C PHE A 206 -14.91 -16.72 6.85
N ASN A 207 -14.19 -17.48 6.02
CA ASN A 207 -14.32 -18.94 5.98
C ASN A 207 -13.09 -19.65 6.56
N GLU A 208 -11.90 -19.09 6.42
CA GLU A 208 -10.64 -19.74 6.79
C GLU A 208 -9.53 -18.71 7.05
N ASP A 209 -8.45 -19.16 7.71
CA ASP A 209 -7.26 -18.32 7.89
C ASP A 209 -6.63 -17.97 6.56
N VAL A 210 -6.06 -16.76 6.44
CA VAL A 210 -5.48 -16.26 5.19
C VAL A 210 -4.07 -15.74 5.42
N GLU A 211 -3.17 -16.02 4.49
CA GLU A 211 -1.85 -15.37 4.42
C GLU A 211 -1.82 -14.29 3.33
N VAL A 212 -1.25 -13.13 3.65
CA VAL A 212 -1.00 -12.04 2.70
C VAL A 212 0.49 -11.78 2.64
N LYS A 213 1.12 -11.90 1.46
CA LYS A 213 2.52 -11.51 1.23
C LYS A 213 2.57 -10.13 0.58
N ALA A 214 2.96 -9.14 1.37
CA ALA A 214 3.09 -7.75 0.95
C ALA A 214 4.05 -6.98 1.88
N GLU A 215 4.59 -5.85 1.41
CA GLU A 215 5.42 -4.94 2.21
C GLU A 215 4.72 -3.62 2.49
N ASP A 216 3.64 -3.30 1.76
CA ASP A 216 3.03 -1.99 1.80
C ASP A 216 2.28 -1.75 3.12
N THR A 217 2.53 -0.58 3.72
CA THR A 217 1.83 -0.12 4.92
C THR A 217 0.35 0.16 4.63
N ASP A 218 0.00 0.52 3.40
CA ASP A 218 -1.38 0.82 3.03
C ASP A 218 -2.23 -0.46 3.09
N ILE A 219 -1.70 -1.60 2.61
CA ILE A 219 -2.35 -2.92 2.76
C ILE A 219 -2.52 -3.28 4.24
N LEU A 220 -1.47 -3.08 5.06
CA LEU A 220 -1.54 -3.34 6.50
C LEU A 220 -2.66 -2.53 7.17
N CYS A 221 -2.72 -1.24 6.88
CA CYS A 221 -3.74 -0.34 7.44
C CYS A 221 -5.16 -0.72 6.98
N LEU A 222 -5.33 -1.08 5.70
CA LEU A 222 -6.61 -1.53 5.16
C LEU A 222 -7.08 -2.82 5.86
N LEU A 223 -6.20 -3.79 6.04
CA LEU A 223 -6.50 -5.02 6.75
C LEU A 223 -6.92 -4.73 8.19
N ILE A 224 -6.13 -3.95 8.93
CA ILE A 224 -6.43 -3.59 10.34
C ILE A 224 -7.77 -2.85 10.44
N HIS A 225 -8.02 -1.87 9.55
CA HIS A 225 -9.24 -1.07 9.60
C HIS A 225 -10.50 -1.91 9.40
N HIS A 226 -10.48 -2.80 8.40
CA HIS A 226 -11.65 -3.57 8.01
C HIS A 226 -11.80 -4.91 8.75
N PHE A 227 -10.78 -5.37 9.48
CA PHE A 227 -10.84 -6.61 10.24
C PHE A 227 -11.89 -6.48 11.38
N THR A 228 -12.74 -7.49 11.51
CA THR A 228 -13.77 -7.62 12.55
C THR A 228 -13.69 -8.98 13.23
N GLU A 229 -14.41 -9.17 14.32
CA GLU A 229 -14.47 -10.45 15.06
C GLU A 229 -15.03 -11.62 14.24
N ASN A 230 -15.71 -11.34 13.12
CA ASN A 230 -16.27 -12.36 12.23
C ASN A 230 -15.23 -12.96 11.25
N HIS A 231 -14.01 -12.39 11.19
CA HIS A 231 -12.95 -12.90 10.34
C HIS A 231 -12.07 -13.91 11.10
N ASN A 232 -11.66 -14.95 10.41
CA ASN A 232 -10.56 -15.82 10.84
C ASN A 232 -9.24 -15.05 10.76
N GLU A 233 -8.14 -15.65 11.24
CA GLU A 233 -6.85 -14.98 11.30
C GLU A 233 -6.34 -14.60 9.90
N ILE A 234 -5.85 -13.37 9.79
CA ILE A 234 -5.08 -12.90 8.64
C ILE A 234 -3.65 -12.69 9.09
N VAL A 235 -2.71 -13.37 8.45
CA VAL A 235 -1.28 -13.21 8.70
C VAL A 235 -0.66 -12.45 7.56
N MET A 236 -0.12 -11.27 7.83
CA MET A 236 0.66 -10.50 6.85
C MET A 236 2.14 -10.84 6.96
N THR A 237 2.68 -11.44 5.91
CA THR A 237 4.09 -11.84 5.80
C THR A 237 4.86 -10.80 5.01
N THR A 238 5.89 -10.25 5.65
CA THR A 238 6.83 -9.27 5.10
C THR A 238 8.25 -9.87 5.07
N ARG A 239 9.24 -9.15 4.53
CA ARG A 239 10.66 -9.55 4.62
C ARG A 239 11.16 -9.64 6.06
N ASN A 240 10.56 -8.88 6.98
CA ASN A 240 10.99 -8.78 8.36
C ASN A 240 10.26 -9.74 9.31
N GLY A 241 9.34 -10.54 8.81
CA GLY A 241 8.57 -11.50 9.59
C GLY A 241 7.09 -11.52 9.25
N SER A 242 6.36 -12.38 9.94
CA SER A 242 4.92 -12.56 9.77
C SER A 242 4.18 -11.98 10.97
N HIS A 243 3.11 -11.22 10.72
CA HIS A 243 2.39 -10.45 11.71
C HIS A 243 0.90 -10.83 11.70
N SER A 244 0.36 -11.12 12.88
CA SER A 244 -1.07 -11.40 13.09
C SER A 244 -1.88 -10.12 13.08
N ILE A 245 -2.85 -10.02 12.18
CA ILE A 245 -3.75 -8.85 12.10
C ILE A 245 -4.70 -8.80 13.30
N SER A 246 -5.23 -9.94 13.74
CA SER A 246 -6.13 -10.01 14.90
C SER A 246 -5.47 -9.49 16.17
N LYS A 247 -4.20 -9.87 16.44
CA LYS A 247 -3.44 -9.38 17.59
C LYS A 247 -3.24 -7.87 17.54
N ILE A 248 -2.90 -7.32 16.36
CA ILE A 248 -2.74 -5.86 16.20
C ILE A 248 -4.06 -5.15 16.47
N VAL A 249 -5.15 -5.61 15.87
CA VAL A 249 -6.49 -5.01 16.04
C VAL A 249 -6.93 -5.01 17.51
N ASN A 250 -6.71 -6.12 18.22
CA ASN A 250 -7.10 -6.25 19.63
C ASN A 250 -6.26 -5.35 20.58
N ALA A 251 -5.05 -4.98 20.15
CA ALA A 251 -4.18 -4.10 20.93
C ALA A 251 -4.39 -2.60 20.64
N LEU A 252 -5.06 -2.27 19.53
CA LEU A 252 -5.28 -0.88 19.12
C LEU A 252 -6.55 -0.30 19.76
N ASP A 253 -6.45 0.97 20.19
CA ASP A 253 -7.62 1.77 20.55
C ASP A 253 -8.54 1.94 19.33
N ALA A 254 -9.87 1.91 19.57
CA ALA A 254 -10.88 2.02 18.52
C ALA A 254 -10.76 3.33 17.71
N ASN A 255 -10.33 4.43 18.35
CA ASN A 255 -10.14 5.70 17.68
C ASN A 255 -8.94 5.64 16.73
N ILE A 256 -7.84 4.99 17.13
CA ILE A 256 -6.67 4.79 16.25
C ILE A 256 -7.09 3.98 15.03
N LYS A 257 -7.82 2.88 15.22
CA LYS A 257 -8.32 2.05 14.13
C LYS A 257 -9.15 2.87 13.12
N ARG A 258 -10.01 3.78 13.59
CA ARG A 258 -10.86 4.61 12.73
C ARG A 258 -10.08 5.62 11.89
N ILE A 259 -9.01 6.20 12.41
CA ILE A 259 -8.23 7.24 11.71
C ILE A 259 -7.20 6.65 10.74
N LEU A 260 -6.93 5.34 10.74
CA LEU A 260 -5.93 4.73 9.85
C LEU A 260 -6.19 5.03 8.37
N LEU A 261 -7.45 5.02 7.91
CA LEU A 261 -7.79 5.35 6.53
C LEU A 261 -7.43 6.79 6.14
N PHE A 262 -7.60 7.75 7.05
CA PHE A 262 -7.24 9.15 6.76
C PHE A 262 -5.74 9.32 6.53
N ILE A 263 -4.92 8.52 7.21
CA ILE A 263 -3.45 8.56 7.06
C ILE A 263 -3.00 7.96 5.72
N ILE A 264 -3.74 7.00 5.18
CA ILE A 264 -3.42 6.37 3.89
C ILE A 264 -3.73 7.31 2.72
N ILE A 265 -4.81 8.07 2.82
CA ILE A 265 -5.32 8.95 1.75
C ILE A 265 -4.50 10.25 1.66
N SER A 266 -3.82 10.65 2.73
CA SER A 266 -2.96 11.85 2.78
C SER A 266 -1.53 11.55 2.32
#